data_027302629a63e3cdab508d74f8c4c669
#
_entry.id   027302629a63e3cdab508d74f8c4c669
#
_cell.length_a   1.000
_cell.length_b   1.000
_cell.length_c   1.000
_cell.angle_alpha   90.00
_cell.angle_beta   90.00
_cell.angle_gamma   90.00
#
_symmetry.space_group_name_H-M   'P 1'
#
loop_
_entity.id
_entity.type
_entity.pdbx_description
1 polymer ?
#
loop_
_entity_poly.entity_id
_entity_poly.type
_entity_poly.pdbx_seq_one_letter_code
_entity_poly.pdbx_strand_id
1 'polypeptide(L)'
;LKDGALAYPMEVAKEYSKKAYESAINSYDDYKKAIEKIKSSDIYVIGRIVVFNDPHYGADHPEDCIKSPVSQRLWPSAYSRGAWEYNVELAKQAIKDMGFNEIQFDYVRFPEDAYNMSQSNGTDFKNKYNEEKAEAVQNFLLYATDQIHKENVYLSVDVFGECSGTYVTSYGQYWPAISNIVDAISSMPYTDHFGRNVDTWTNAYQTVNNWAKTAAARQKEIPTPAIARTWITAYDTPYWKPTVIYDATKISDQAKALVDAGLDGGFITWNSASSLAKYQQIKGAFSKDY
;
A
#
# COMPACT_ATOMS: atom_id res chain seq x y z
N LEU A 1 -11.01 0.51 0.30
CA LEU A 1 -11.02 -0.46 -0.81
C LEU A 1 -9.99 -0.06 -1.87
N LYS A 2 -9.77 -0.91 -2.89
CA LYS A 2 -8.66 -0.73 -3.84
C LYS A 2 -8.79 0.52 -4.75
N ASP A 3 -9.97 1.02 -4.94
CA ASP A 3 -10.33 2.16 -5.80
C ASP A 3 -10.77 3.41 -5.01
N GLY A 4 -10.39 3.52 -3.75
CA GLY A 4 -10.78 4.60 -2.87
C GLY A 4 -12.19 4.48 -2.28
N ALA A 5 -13.01 3.51 -2.71
CA ALA A 5 -14.34 3.30 -2.13
C ALA A 5 -14.24 2.95 -0.64
N LEU A 6 -15.16 3.47 0.16
CA LEU A 6 -15.17 3.25 1.60
C LEU A 6 -15.74 1.88 1.98
N ALA A 7 -15.21 1.30 3.05
CA ALA A 7 -15.74 0.06 3.59
C ALA A 7 -17.09 0.25 4.28
N TYR A 8 -17.31 1.41 4.89
CA TYR A 8 -18.56 1.81 5.57
C TYR A 8 -18.74 3.34 5.48
N PRO A 9 -19.95 3.89 5.69
CA PRO A 9 -20.17 5.33 5.68
C PRO A 9 -19.42 6.02 6.81
N MET A 10 -18.62 7.04 6.48
CA MET A 10 -17.79 7.80 7.41
C MET A 10 -18.20 9.27 7.38
N GLU A 11 -18.51 9.88 8.52
CA GLU A 11 -18.96 11.28 8.58
C GLU A 11 -17.91 12.26 8.07
N VAL A 12 -16.62 11.98 8.32
CA VAL A 12 -15.52 12.74 7.73
C VAL A 12 -15.61 12.76 6.20
N ALA A 13 -15.87 11.61 5.57
CA ALA A 13 -16.03 11.58 4.12
C ALA A 13 -17.20 12.44 3.65
N LYS A 14 -18.29 12.49 4.41
CA LYS A 14 -19.45 13.33 4.09
C LYS A 14 -19.13 14.84 4.13
N GLU A 15 -18.22 15.24 5.02
CA GLU A 15 -17.76 16.63 5.12
C GLU A 15 -16.86 17.03 3.96
N TYR A 16 -15.95 16.12 3.53
CA TYR A 16 -14.97 16.39 2.50
C TYR A 16 -15.45 16.04 1.09
N SER A 17 -16.11 14.91 0.88
CA SER A 17 -16.54 14.44 -0.44
C SER A 17 -17.81 13.59 -0.34
N LYS A 18 -18.89 14.12 -0.90
CA LYS A 18 -20.16 13.39 -0.98
C LYS A 18 -20.03 12.07 -1.75
N LYS A 19 -19.28 12.08 -2.85
CA LYS A 19 -19.07 10.86 -3.68
C LYS A 19 -18.27 9.81 -2.95
N ALA A 20 -17.26 10.21 -2.17
CA ALA A 20 -16.55 9.27 -1.31
C ALA A 20 -17.51 8.68 -0.25
N TYR A 21 -18.31 9.48 0.43
CA TYR A 21 -19.31 8.99 1.37
C TYR A 21 -20.30 8.01 0.73
N GLU A 22 -20.81 8.32 -0.45
CA GLU A 22 -21.76 7.49 -1.20
C GLU A 22 -21.12 6.20 -1.76
N SER A 23 -19.81 6.09 -1.78
CA SER A 23 -19.07 4.89 -2.24
C SER A 23 -19.06 3.75 -1.24
N ALA A 24 -19.55 3.95 -0.03
CA ALA A 24 -19.55 2.96 1.04
C ALA A 24 -20.31 1.68 0.66
N ILE A 25 -19.69 0.52 0.89
CA ILE A 25 -20.22 -0.77 0.42
C ILE A 25 -20.93 -1.60 1.50
N ASN A 26 -20.67 -1.32 2.79
CA ASN A 26 -21.33 -1.98 3.92
C ASN A 26 -22.04 -0.95 4.79
N SER A 27 -22.95 -1.42 5.66
CA SER A 27 -23.41 -0.60 6.77
C SER A 27 -22.30 -0.46 7.83
N TYR A 28 -22.37 0.60 8.63
CA TYR A 28 -21.47 0.78 9.78
C TYR A 28 -21.55 -0.42 10.75
N ASP A 29 -22.78 -0.86 11.09
CA ASP A 29 -22.99 -1.92 12.07
C ASP A 29 -22.46 -3.28 11.59
N ASP A 30 -22.65 -3.64 10.32
CA ASP A 30 -22.17 -4.89 9.78
C ASP A 30 -20.65 -4.93 9.71
N TYR A 31 -20.03 -3.82 9.29
CA TYR A 31 -18.59 -3.72 9.24
C TYR A 31 -17.98 -3.78 10.65
N LYS A 32 -18.56 -3.03 11.61
CA LYS A 32 -18.12 -3.04 13.00
C LYS A 32 -18.22 -4.42 13.64
N LYS A 33 -19.34 -5.13 13.48
CA LYS A 33 -19.49 -6.51 13.96
C LYS A 33 -18.43 -7.45 13.38
N ALA A 34 -18.07 -7.28 12.10
CA ALA A 34 -17.03 -8.09 11.49
C ALA A 34 -15.66 -7.82 12.12
N ILE A 35 -15.30 -6.55 12.34
CA ILE A 35 -14.05 -6.16 13.00
C ILE A 35 -14.01 -6.67 14.45
N GLU A 36 -15.08 -6.48 15.22
CA GLU A 36 -15.17 -6.96 16.60
C GLU A 36 -15.00 -8.47 16.70
N LYS A 37 -15.60 -9.22 15.76
CA LYS A 37 -15.42 -10.68 15.68
C LYS A 37 -13.96 -11.08 15.44
N ILE A 38 -13.24 -10.37 14.57
CA ILE A 38 -11.82 -10.61 14.33
C ILE A 38 -11.00 -10.32 15.60
N LYS A 39 -11.25 -9.16 16.21
CA LYS A 39 -10.56 -8.72 17.44
C LYS A 39 -10.81 -9.66 18.62
N SER A 40 -11.98 -10.27 18.73
CA SER A 40 -12.28 -11.26 19.79
C SER A 40 -11.44 -12.54 19.71
N SER A 41 -10.71 -12.75 18.62
CA SER A 41 -9.76 -13.86 18.45
C SER A 41 -8.31 -13.44 18.68
N ASP A 42 -8.07 -12.29 19.32
CA ASP A 42 -6.74 -11.72 19.61
C ASP A 42 -5.90 -11.49 18.33
N ILE A 43 -6.57 -11.11 17.24
CA ILE A 43 -5.92 -10.82 15.95
C ILE A 43 -5.58 -9.33 15.89
N TYR A 44 -4.33 -9.02 15.53
CA TYR A 44 -3.89 -7.67 15.20
C TYR A 44 -4.58 -7.19 13.92
N VAL A 45 -5.31 -6.08 14.00
CA VAL A 45 -6.14 -5.62 12.88
C VAL A 45 -5.60 -4.33 12.30
N ILE A 46 -5.33 -4.37 11.00
CA ILE A 46 -4.81 -3.25 10.22
C ILE A 46 -5.92 -2.64 9.38
N GLY A 47 -6.16 -1.34 9.54
CA GLY A 47 -7.07 -0.57 8.70
C GLY A 47 -6.36 -0.04 7.47
N ARG A 48 -6.68 -0.54 6.26
CA ARG A 48 -6.03 -0.11 5.01
C ARG A 48 -6.83 1.00 4.33
N ILE A 49 -6.16 2.09 3.98
CA ILE A 49 -6.72 3.27 3.28
C ILE A 49 -5.96 3.50 1.98
N VAL A 50 -6.69 3.67 0.88
CA VAL A 50 -6.16 4.13 -0.41
C VAL A 50 -6.10 5.64 -0.41
N VAL A 51 -4.90 6.22 -0.60
CA VAL A 51 -4.67 7.65 -0.41
C VAL A 51 -4.89 8.44 -1.70
N PHE A 52 -3.99 8.34 -2.69
CA PHE A 52 -4.05 9.20 -3.87
C PHE A 52 -4.69 8.54 -5.10
N ASN A 53 -4.98 7.24 -5.09
CA ASN A 53 -5.78 6.60 -6.14
C ASN A 53 -7.28 6.62 -5.78
N ASP A 54 -7.81 7.81 -5.54
CA ASP A 54 -9.20 8.01 -5.08
C ASP A 54 -10.02 8.83 -6.08
N PRO A 55 -10.67 8.18 -7.06
CA PRO A 55 -11.53 8.85 -8.02
C PRO A 55 -12.81 9.40 -7.39
N HIS A 56 -13.24 8.90 -6.23
CA HIS A 56 -14.44 9.40 -5.54
C HIS A 56 -14.18 10.78 -4.96
N TYR A 57 -13.10 10.94 -4.18
CA TYR A 57 -12.64 12.25 -3.72
C TYR A 57 -12.33 13.15 -4.91
N GLY A 58 -11.57 12.66 -5.89
CA GLY A 58 -11.17 13.42 -7.06
C GLY A 58 -12.32 13.94 -7.90
N ALA A 59 -13.48 13.27 -7.89
CA ALA A 59 -14.66 13.72 -8.63
C ALA A 59 -15.36 14.93 -7.99
N ASP A 60 -15.22 15.11 -6.67
CA ASP A 60 -15.71 16.30 -5.97
C ASP A 60 -14.64 17.40 -5.86
N HIS A 61 -13.34 17.02 -6.00
CA HIS A 61 -12.17 17.89 -5.94
C HIS A 61 -11.29 17.83 -7.20
N PRO A 62 -11.84 18.18 -8.39
CA PRO A 62 -11.06 18.15 -9.63
C PRO A 62 -9.90 19.15 -9.64
N GLU A 63 -9.94 20.19 -8.79
CA GLU A 63 -8.85 21.14 -8.59
C GLU A 63 -7.62 20.52 -7.97
N ASP A 64 -7.79 19.47 -7.17
CA ASP A 64 -6.71 18.70 -6.52
C ASP A 64 -6.14 17.61 -7.42
N CYS A 65 -6.87 17.23 -8.48
CA CYS A 65 -6.45 16.16 -9.37
C CYS A 65 -5.37 16.58 -10.36
N ILE A 66 -4.44 15.67 -10.63
CA ILE A 66 -3.47 15.80 -11.72
C ILE A 66 -4.23 15.92 -13.05
N LYS A 67 -3.87 16.91 -13.85
CA LYS A 67 -4.38 17.09 -15.22
C LYS A 67 -3.29 16.71 -16.20
N SER A 68 -3.59 15.78 -17.11
CA SER A 68 -2.62 15.34 -18.11
C SER A 68 -3.31 15.04 -19.43
N PRO A 69 -2.75 15.44 -20.58
CA PRO A 69 -3.30 15.10 -21.89
C PRO A 69 -3.17 13.60 -22.21
N VAL A 70 -2.32 12.87 -21.49
CA VAL A 70 -2.09 11.43 -21.69
C VAL A 70 -2.81 10.53 -20.68
N SER A 71 -3.55 11.12 -19.73
CA SER A 71 -4.32 10.35 -18.75
C SER A 71 -5.59 11.08 -18.35
N GLN A 72 -6.71 10.36 -18.33
CA GLN A 72 -8.02 10.87 -17.88
C GLN A 72 -8.38 10.40 -16.45
N ARG A 73 -7.43 9.79 -15.74
CA ARG A 73 -7.67 9.28 -14.38
C ARG A 73 -7.89 10.45 -13.41
N LEU A 74 -8.92 10.36 -12.61
CA LEU A 74 -9.11 11.22 -11.45
C LEU A 74 -8.15 10.75 -10.36
N TRP A 75 -7.01 11.42 -10.27
CA TRP A 75 -5.96 11.08 -9.32
C TRP A 75 -5.57 12.32 -8.52
N PRO A 76 -6.03 12.44 -7.26
CA PRO A 76 -5.57 13.49 -6.36
C PRO A 76 -4.05 13.54 -6.29
N SER A 77 -3.50 14.72 -6.44
CA SER A 77 -2.06 14.91 -6.42
C SER A 77 -1.50 14.73 -5.02
N ALA A 78 -0.35 14.07 -4.90
CA ALA A 78 0.40 14.03 -3.64
C ALA A 78 0.90 15.43 -3.20
N TYR A 79 0.78 16.45 -4.03
CA TYR A 79 1.00 17.84 -3.63
C TYR A 79 -0.23 18.50 -2.96
N SER A 80 -1.43 17.89 -3.03
CA SER A 80 -2.65 18.47 -2.45
C SER A 80 -2.70 18.29 -0.94
N ARG A 81 -2.65 19.40 -0.21
CA ARG A 81 -2.80 19.39 1.26
C ARG A 81 -4.24 19.06 1.69
N GLY A 82 -5.23 19.38 0.85
CA GLY A 82 -6.62 18.97 1.07
C GLY A 82 -6.78 17.44 1.03
N ALA A 83 -6.15 16.78 0.04
CA ALA A 83 -6.14 15.33 -0.02
C ALA A 83 -5.38 14.69 1.17
N TRP A 84 -4.33 15.35 1.69
CA TRP A 84 -3.62 14.88 2.89
C TRP A 84 -4.53 14.90 4.12
N GLU A 85 -5.16 16.04 4.38
CA GLU A 85 -6.06 16.25 5.50
C GLU A 85 -7.21 15.25 5.46
N TYR A 86 -7.88 15.12 4.33
CA TYR A 86 -8.96 14.16 4.13
C TYR A 86 -8.55 12.72 4.51
N ASN A 87 -7.43 12.23 4.00
CA ASN A 87 -6.99 10.86 4.27
C ASN A 87 -6.58 10.64 5.74
N VAL A 88 -5.97 11.64 6.37
CA VAL A 88 -5.61 11.56 7.78
C VAL A 88 -6.85 11.61 8.67
N GLU A 89 -7.82 12.46 8.37
CA GLU A 89 -9.09 12.51 9.14
C GLU A 89 -9.93 11.23 8.94
N LEU A 90 -9.93 10.62 7.74
CA LEU A 90 -10.50 9.27 7.54
C LEU A 90 -9.82 8.25 8.45
N ALA A 91 -8.49 8.28 8.52
CA ALA A 91 -7.73 7.36 9.37
C ALA A 91 -8.08 7.52 10.86
N LYS A 92 -8.15 8.76 11.36
CA LYS A 92 -8.54 9.04 12.74
C LYS A 92 -9.96 8.56 13.05
N GLN A 93 -10.92 8.80 12.15
CA GLN A 93 -12.26 8.27 12.32
C GLN A 93 -12.27 6.75 12.31
N ALA A 94 -11.57 6.10 11.39
CA ALA A 94 -11.47 4.64 11.33
C ALA A 94 -10.88 4.03 12.62
N ILE A 95 -9.86 4.66 13.20
CA ILE A 95 -9.30 4.27 14.50
C ILE A 95 -10.36 4.36 15.59
N LYS A 96 -11.03 5.48 15.70
CA LYS A 96 -12.09 5.73 16.71
C LYS A 96 -13.25 4.75 16.58
N ASP A 97 -13.71 4.49 15.35
CA ASP A 97 -14.88 3.68 15.08
C ASP A 97 -14.62 2.18 15.26
N MET A 98 -13.48 1.70 14.79
CA MET A 98 -13.17 0.27 14.66
C MET A 98 -12.07 -0.20 15.63
N GLY A 99 -11.29 0.72 16.20
CA GLY A 99 -10.18 0.39 17.11
C GLY A 99 -9.10 -0.42 16.43
N PHE A 100 -8.67 -0.01 15.23
CA PHE A 100 -7.54 -0.62 14.54
C PHE A 100 -6.25 -0.49 15.36
N ASN A 101 -5.40 -1.49 15.28
CA ASN A 101 -4.07 -1.47 15.90
C ASN A 101 -3.07 -0.66 15.07
N GLU A 102 -3.32 -0.58 13.78
CA GLU A 102 -2.46 0.07 12.78
C GLU A 102 -3.30 0.60 11.62
N ILE A 103 -2.88 1.71 11.06
CA ILE A 103 -3.35 2.19 9.77
C ILE A 103 -2.29 1.91 8.71
N GLN A 104 -2.69 1.31 7.59
CA GLN A 104 -1.85 1.09 6.43
C GLN A 104 -2.30 1.96 5.27
N PHE A 105 -1.44 2.87 4.83
CA PHE A 105 -1.69 3.69 3.67
C PHE A 105 -1.16 3.02 2.40
N ASP A 106 -2.02 2.88 1.41
CA ASP A 106 -1.64 2.44 0.08
C ASP A 106 -1.81 3.57 -0.95
N TYR A 107 -1.17 3.42 -2.10
CA TYR A 107 -1.14 4.45 -3.15
C TYR A 107 -0.60 5.80 -2.69
N VAL A 108 0.35 5.79 -1.76
CA VAL A 108 1.10 6.99 -1.34
C VAL A 108 2.18 7.27 -2.39
N ARG A 109 1.74 7.78 -3.53
CA ARG A 109 2.57 8.01 -4.71
C ARG A 109 1.83 8.77 -5.79
N PHE A 110 2.56 9.29 -6.76
CA PHE A 110 1.99 9.70 -8.04
C PHE A 110 1.59 8.47 -8.89
N PRO A 111 0.84 8.66 -9.99
CA PRO A 111 0.53 7.57 -10.91
C PRO A 111 1.79 6.83 -11.40
N GLU A 112 1.68 5.54 -11.68
CA GLU A 112 2.78 4.72 -12.20
C GLU A 112 3.34 5.23 -13.53
N ASP A 113 2.53 5.92 -14.33
CA ASP A 113 2.89 6.55 -15.59
C ASP A 113 3.35 8.03 -15.44
N ALA A 114 3.67 8.47 -14.21
CA ALA A 114 4.10 9.83 -13.91
C ALA A 114 5.33 10.29 -14.73
N TYR A 115 6.20 9.36 -15.13
CA TYR A 115 7.30 9.65 -16.03
C TYR A 115 6.79 10.14 -17.40
N ASN A 116 5.90 9.38 -18.03
CA ASN A 116 5.32 9.73 -19.34
C ASN A 116 4.50 11.02 -19.25
N MET A 117 3.76 11.18 -18.14
CA MET A 117 3.06 12.44 -17.86
C MET A 117 4.03 13.64 -17.79
N SER A 118 5.20 13.47 -17.13
CA SER A 118 6.20 14.54 -17.02
C SER A 118 6.84 14.92 -18.38
N GLN A 119 6.91 13.97 -19.30
CA GLN A 119 7.41 14.23 -20.67
C GLN A 119 6.33 14.84 -21.57
N SER A 120 5.08 14.82 -21.15
CA SER A 120 3.96 15.33 -21.93
C SER A 120 3.77 16.84 -21.66
N ASN A 121 3.81 17.64 -22.74
CA ASN A 121 3.52 19.06 -22.62
C ASN A 121 2.06 19.28 -22.17
N GLY A 122 1.87 20.14 -21.17
CA GLY A 122 0.56 20.46 -20.61
C GLY A 122 0.09 19.60 -19.44
N THR A 123 0.93 18.71 -18.89
CA THR A 123 0.63 18.06 -17.62
C THR A 123 0.80 19.02 -16.44
N ASP A 124 -0.25 19.14 -15.63
CA ASP A 124 -0.26 19.88 -14.36
C ASP A 124 -0.38 18.90 -13.19
N PHE A 125 0.71 18.70 -12.46
CA PHE A 125 0.76 17.89 -11.25
C PHE A 125 0.22 18.59 -10.00
N LYS A 126 -0.25 19.84 -10.09
CA LYS A 126 -0.73 20.66 -8.96
C LYS A 126 0.34 21.04 -7.94
N ASN A 127 1.58 21.14 -8.37
CA ASN A 127 2.72 21.47 -7.52
C ASN A 127 2.75 22.97 -7.16
N LYS A 128 1.97 23.36 -6.14
CA LYS A 128 1.91 24.73 -5.63
C LYS A 128 3.06 25.08 -4.69
N TYR A 129 3.79 24.08 -4.22
CA TYR A 129 4.80 24.23 -3.16
C TYR A 129 6.23 24.12 -3.69
N ASN A 130 6.40 23.88 -5.00
CA ASN A 130 7.70 23.67 -5.62
C ASN A 130 8.53 22.55 -4.98
N GLU A 131 7.87 21.45 -4.65
CA GLU A 131 8.46 20.25 -4.07
C GLU A 131 8.79 19.23 -5.16
N GLU A 132 9.84 18.44 -4.96
CA GLU A 132 10.04 17.22 -5.75
C GLU A 132 8.97 16.16 -5.39
N LYS A 133 8.69 15.22 -6.31
CA LYS A 133 7.66 14.20 -6.06
C LYS A 133 7.95 13.35 -4.81
N ALA A 134 9.20 12.96 -4.62
CA ALA A 134 9.60 12.19 -3.43
C ALA A 134 9.52 13.03 -2.15
N GLU A 135 9.82 14.32 -2.24
CA GLU A 135 9.67 15.24 -1.12
C GLU A 135 8.21 15.38 -0.69
N ALA A 136 7.28 15.50 -1.64
CA ALA A 136 5.85 15.56 -1.34
C ALA A 136 5.34 14.28 -0.67
N VAL A 137 5.77 13.10 -1.15
CA VAL A 137 5.44 11.80 -0.54
C VAL A 137 6.00 11.71 0.88
N GLN A 138 7.25 12.12 1.07
CA GLN A 138 7.91 12.16 2.37
C GLN A 138 7.20 13.11 3.34
N ASN A 139 6.88 14.33 2.91
CA ASN A 139 6.21 15.33 3.73
C ASN A 139 4.79 14.90 4.11
N PHE A 140 4.06 14.24 3.20
CA PHE A 140 2.79 13.62 3.54
C PHE A 140 2.94 12.58 4.66
N LEU A 141 3.92 11.68 4.55
CA LEU A 141 4.14 10.64 5.57
C LEU A 141 4.60 11.22 6.90
N LEU A 142 5.42 12.26 6.90
CA LEU A 142 5.78 12.98 8.14
C LEU A 142 4.53 13.55 8.82
N TYR A 143 3.68 14.24 8.07
CA TYR A 143 2.42 14.76 8.57
C TYR A 143 1.50 13.67 9.10
N ALA A 144 1.31 12.61 8.30
CA ALA A 144 0.40 11.53 8.65
C ALA A 144 0.87 10.75 9.89
N THR A 145 2.17 10.42 9.97
CA THR A 145 2.75 9.71 11.12
C THR A 145 2.59 10.52 12.40
N ASP A 146 2.88 11.84 12.36
CA ASP A 146 2.67 12.73 13.52
C ASP A 146 1.22 12.73 14.01
N GLN A 147 0.25 12.73 13.08
CA GLN A 147 -1.16 12.75 13.43
C GLN A 147 -1.67 11.40 13.93
N ILE A 148 -1.27 10.29 13.31
CA ILE A 148 -1.72 8.94 13.69
C ILE A 148 -1.10 8.52 15.03
N HIS A 149 0.15 8.87 15.29
CA HIS A 149 0.78 8.59 16.58
C HIS A 149 0.09 9.30 17.75
N LYS A 150 -0.57 10.44 17.54
CA LYS A 150 -1.42 11.10 18.58
C LYS A 150 -2.62 10.24 18.99
N GLU A 151 -3.05 9.34 18.13
CA GLU A 151 -4.12 8.38 18.42
C GLU A 151 -3.58 7.09 19.09
N ASN A 152 -2.28 7.00 19.38
CA ASN A 152 -1.57 5.81 19.90
C ASN A 152 -1.71 4.58 18.98
N VAL A 153 -1.66 4.78 17.68
CA VAL A 153 -1.79 3.76 16.63
C VAL A 153 -0.57 3.83 15.72
N TYR A 154 -0.11 2.70 15.23
CA TYR A 154 1.00 2.61 14.29
C TYR A 154 0.59 2.97 12.87
N LEU A 155 1.54 3.49 12.08
CA LEU A 155 1.36 3.77 10.67
C LEU A 155 2.27 2.91 9.82
N SER A 156 1.69 2.22 8.85
CA SER A 156 2.44 1.54 7.78
C SER A 156 2.09 2.09 6.40
N VAL A 157 2.94 1.80 5.43
CA VAL A 157 2.75 2.24 4.05
C VAL A 157 3.10 1.16 3.05
N ASP A 158 2.26 1.02 2.01
CA ASP A 158 2.51 0.14 0.89
C ASP A 158 3.36 0.85 -0.17
N VAL A 159 4.41 0.18 -0.64
CA VAL A 159 5.30 0.69 -1.69
C VAL A 159 5.53 -0.37 -2.77
N PHE A 160 5.83 0.07 -3.98
CA PHE A 160 6.23 -0.87 -5.03
C PHE A 160 7.56 -1.56 -4.72
N GLY A 161 7.74 -2.79 -5.22
CA GLY A 161 8.98 -3.53 -5.11
C GLY A 161 10.20 -2.77 -5.63
N GLU A 162 10.02 -2.00 -6.70
CA GLU A 162 11.03 -1.13 -7.31
C GLU A 162 11.58 -0.06 -6.35
N CYS A 163 10.80 0.36 -5.37
CA CYS A 163 11.19 1.37 -4.38
C CYS A 163 12.47 0.99 -3.60
N SER A 164 12.81 -0.30 -3.49
CA SER A 164 14.05 -0.78 -2.86
C SER A 164 15.32 -0.48 -3.69
N GLY A 165 15.18 0.04 -4.90
CA GLY A 165 16.29 0.44 -5.76
C GLY A 165 17.10 1.61 -5.17
N THR A 166 18.21 1.95 -5.84
CA THR A 166 19.13 3.03 -5.42
C THR A 166 18.74 4.41 -5.92
N TYR A 167 17.63 4.52 -6.63
CA TYR A 167 17.13 5.74 -7.24
C TYR A 167 15.75 6.12 -6.74
N VAL A 168 15.42 7.39 -6.88
CA VAL A 168 14.07 7.90 -6.63
C VAL A 168 13.17 7.49 -7.79
N THR A 169 12.05 6.84 -7.52
CA THR A 169 11.10 6.44 -8.55
C THR A 169 10.39 7.65 -9.16
N SER A 170 9.97 7.56 -10.41
CA SER A 170 9.28 8.65 -11.12
C SER A 170 7.92 9.03 -10.49
N TYR A 171 7.36 8.13 -9.69
CA TYR A 171 6.11 8.32 -8.96
C TYR A 171 6.32 8.73 -7.49
N GLY A 172 7.56 9.06 -7.09
CA GLY A 172 7.88 9.71 -5.82
C GLY A 172 8.14 8.77 -4.64
N GLN A 173 8.22 7.45 -4.83
CA GLN A 173 8.62 6.55 -3.75
C GLN A 173 10.14 6.43 -3.68
N TYR A 174 10.70 6.60 -2.49
CA TYR A 174 12.12 6.47 -2.20
C TYR A 174 12.29 5.77 -0.84
N TRP A 175 12.83 4.56 -0.86
CA TRP A 175 12.87 3.68 0.30
C TRP A 175 13.46 4.31 1.56
N PRO A 176 14.67 4.93 1.53
CA PRO A 176 15.27 5.47 2.75
C PRO A 176 14.44 6.59 3.37
N ALA A 177 13.82 7.45 2.56
CA ALA A 177 13.00 8.54 3.04
C ALA A 177 11.72 8.02 3.71
N ILE A 178 11.08 7.00 3.12
CA ILE A 178 9.84 6.41 3.62
C ILE A 178 10.10 5.58 4.88
N SER A 179 11.07 4.67 4.82
CA SER A 179 11.37 3.74 5.92
C SER A 179 11.90 4.45 7.18
N ASN A 180 12.44 5.65 7.06
CA ASN A 180 12.90 6.43 8.22
C ASN A 180 11.77 7.20 8.94
N ILE A 181 10.53 7.08 8.48
CA ILE A 181 9.39 7.88 8.99
C ILE A 181 8.30 6.99 9.58
N VAL A 182 7.89 5.95 8.85
CA VAL A 182 6.76 5.09 9.23
C VAL A 182 7.19 3.96 10.16
N ASP A 183 6.23 3.33 10.85
CA ASP A 183 6.52 2.20 11.74
C ASP A 183 6.76 0.91 10.96
N ALA A 184 6.04 0.70 9.84
CA ALA A 184 6.30 -0.42 8.95
C ALA A 184 6.22 -0.01 7.47
N ILE A 185 7.14 -0.57 6.67
CA ILE A 185 7.15 -0.42 5.21
C ILE A 185 6.80 -1.77 4.58
N SER A 186 5.73 -1.79 3.78
CA SER A 186 5.18 -3.00 3.18
C SER A 186 5.36 -2.94 1.66
N SER A 187 6.49 -3.45 1.19
CA SER A 187 6.76 -3.50 -0.25
C SER A 187 6.01 -4.63 -0.94
N MET A 188 5.73 -4.47 -2.23
CA MET A 188 4.94 -5.35 -3.09
C MET A 188 5.77 -6.00 -4.20
N PRO A 189 6.79 -6.83 -3.89
CA PRO A 189 7.61 -7.49 -4.90
C PRO A 189 6.92 -8.76 -5.45
N TYR A 190 5.72 -8.59 -6.02
CA TYR A 190 4.99 -9.72 -6.58
C TYR A 190 5.78 -10.36 -7.72
N THR A 191 5.91 -11.68 -7.69
CA THR A 191 6.82 -12.44 -8.54
C THR A 191 6.56 -12.29 -10.03
N ASP A 192 5.31 -12.06 -10.42
CA ASP A 192 4.90 -11.85 -11.81
C ASP A 192 5.05 -10.38 -12.28
N HIS A 193 5.51 -9.47 -11.43
CA HIS A 193 5.74 -8.06 -11.76
C HIS A 193 7.20 -7.74 -12.13
N PHE A 194 8.13 -8.71 -12.06
CA PHE A 194 9.55 -8.51 -12.39
C PHE A 194 9.87 -8.63 -13.88
N GLY A 195 8.90 -8.43 -14.75
CA GLY A 195 9.08 -8.46 -16.20
C GLY A 195 8.66 -9.80 -16.83
N ARG A 196 9.16 -10.06 -18.05
CA ARG A 196 8.73 -11.20 -18.87
C ARG A 196 9.64 -12.45 -18.77
N ASN A 197 10.59 -12.45 -17.86
CA ASN A 197 11.42 -13.63 -17.63
C ASN A 197 10.63 -14.69 -16.88
N VAL A 198 10.46 -15.88 -17.48
CA VAL A 198 9.72 -17.01 -16.93
C VAL A 198 10.18 -17.41 -15.52
N ASP A 199 11.46 -17.31 -15.23
CA ASP A 199 12.02 -17.67 -13.94
C ASP A 199 11.47 -16.83 -12.80
N THR A 200 11.03 -15.60 -13.07
CA THR A 200 10.54 -14.69 -12.02
C THR A 200 9.29 -15.19 -11.33
N TRP A 201 8.30 -15.72 -12.07
CA TRP A 201 7.07 -16.24 -11.44
C TRP A 201 7.08 -17.74 -11.21
N THR A 202 8.00 -18.49 -11.83
CA THR A 202 8.13 -19.94 -11.61
C THR A 202 9.03 -20.25 -10.40
N ASN A 203 10.07 -19.45 -10.15
CA ASN A 203 11.00 -19.60 -9.03
C ASN A 203 10.76 -18.49 -7.97
N ALA A 204 9.68 -18.62 -7.23
CA ALA A 204 9.25 -17.62 -6.26
C ALA A 204 10.31 -17.35 -5.17
N TYR A 205 11.00 -18.40 -4.68
CA TYR A 205 12.06 -18.22 -3.69
C TYR A 205 13.18 -17.32 -4.23
N GLN A 206 13.72 -17.66 -5.38
CA GLN A 206 14.87 -16.92 -5.94
C GLN A 206 14.53 -15.46 -6.24
N THR A 207 13.33 -15.23 -6.81
CA THR A 207 12.88 -13.89 -7.16
C THR A 207 12.73 -13.01 -5.92
N VAL A 208 12.03 -13.52 -4.90
CA VAL A 208 11.83 -12.78 -3.65
C VAL A 208 13.15 -12.61 -2.89
N ASN A 209 14.01 -13.63 -2.85
CA ASN A 209 15.30 -13.54 -2.15
C ASN A 209 16.24 -12.50 -2.80
N ASN A 210 16.30 -12.46 -4.13
CA ASN A 210 17.12 -11.46 -4.83
C ASN A 210 16.63 -10.04 -4.54
N TRP A 211 15.31 -9.82 -4.57
CA TRP A 211 14.71 -8.54 -4.20
C TRP A 211 14.98 -8.20 -2.73
N ALA A 212 14.75 -9.15 -1.84
CA ALA A 212 14.88 -8.96 -0.40
C ALA A 212 16.31 -8.59 0.03
N LYS A 213 17.33 -9.16 -0.62
CA LYS A 213 18.73 -8.74 -0.39
C LYS A 213 18.96 -7.27 -0.70
N THR A 214 18.34 -6.74 -1.76
CA THR A 214 18.42 -5.32 -2.10
C THR A 214 17.73 -4.49 -1.03
N ALA A 215 16.51 -4.87 -0.62
CA ALA A 215 15.77 -4.15 0.42
C ALA A 215 16.48 -4.21 1.77
N ALA A 216 17.05 -5.36 2.17
CA ALA A 216 17.82 -5.51 3.39
C ALA A 216 19.09 -4.64 3.40
N ALA A 217 19.74 -4.49 2.26
CA ALA A 217 20.88 -3.58 2.11
C ALA A 217 20.44 -2.12 2.33
N ARG A 218 19.29 -1.72 1.76
CA ARG A 218 18.72 -0.38 1.98
C ARG A 218 18.37 -0.14 3.45
N GLN A 219 17.75 -1.11 4.13
CA GLN A 219 17.40 -1.00 5.55
C GLN A 219 18.62 -0.70 6.44
N LYS A 220 19.78 -1.30 6.14
CA LYS A 220 21.02 -1.08 6.89
C LYS A 220 21.61 0.33 6.76
N GLU A 221 21.20 1.08 5.75
CA GLU A 221 21.66 2.46 5.51
C GLU A 221 20.83 3.49 6.29
N ILE A 222 19.73 3.08 6.92
CA ILE A 222 18.74 3.95 7.56
C ILE A 222 18.99 3.98 9.06
N PRO A 223 19.09 5.18 9.68
CA PRO A 223 19.34 5.29 11.14
C PRO A 223 18.22 4.69 11.99
N THR A 224 16.96 4.88 11.61
CA THR A 224 15.76 4.37 12.30
C THR A 224 14.84 3.68 11.29
N PRO A 225 15.23 2.47 10.82
CA PRO A 225 14.47 1.82 9.77
C PRO A 225 13.14 1.28 10.30
N ALA A 226 12.08 1.46 9.51
CA ALA A 226 10.78 0.84 9.73
C ALA A 226 10.89 -0.70 9.71
N ILE A 227 9.93 -1.37 10.33
CA ILE A 227 9.78 -2.83 10.15
C ILE A 227 9.46 -3.11 8.67
N ALA A 228 10.30 -3.89 7.98
CA ALA A 228 10.04 -4.31 6.61
C ALA A 228 9.11 -5.53 6.60
N ARG A 229 7.81 -5.31 6.42
CA ARG A 229 6.77 -6.33 6.39
C ARG A 229 6.22 -6.47 4.97
N THR A 230 6.74 -7.42 4.24
CA THR A 230 6.62 -7.52 2.78
C THR A 230 5.31 -8.20 2.34
N TRP A 231 4.64 -7.64 1.34
CA TRP A 231 3.57 -8.31 0.62
C TRP A 231 4.15 -9.42 -0.26
N ILE A 232 3.59 -10.62 -0.20
CA ILE A 232 3.95 -11.76 -1.05
C ILE A 232 2.77 -12.22 -1.90
N THR A 233 3.09 -12.83 -3.05
CA THR A 233 2.10 -13.34 -4.01
C THR A 233 1.32 -14.52 -3.42
N ALA A 234 0.00 -14.39 -3.29
CA ALA A 234 -0.90 -15.45 -2.84
C ALA A 234 -2.07 -15.67 -3.83
N TYR A 235 -1.81 -15.46 -5.10
CA TYR A 235 -2.72 -15.70 -6.22
C TYR A 235 -2.00 -16.49 -7.32
N ASP A 236 -2.75 -17.24 -8.10
CA ASP A 236 -2.23 -18.00 -9.23
C ASP A 236 -1.95 -17.06 -10.41
N THR A 237 -1.04 -17.44 -11.30
CA THR A 237 -0.63 -16.63 -12.46
C THR A 237 -1.18 -17.18 -13.78
N PRO A 238 -2.51 -17.18 -14.01
CA PRO A 238 -3.12 -17.80 -15.20
C PRO A 238 -2.79 -17.07 -16.51
N TYR A 239 -2.37 -15.82 -16.43
CA TYR A 239 -2.02 -14.98 -17.59
C TYR A 239 -0.62 -15.27 -18.14
N TRP A 240 0.24 -15.91 -17.34
CA TRP A 240 1.59 -16.25 -17.70
C TRP A 240 1.72 -17.71 -18.17
N LYS A 241 2.70 -18.00 -19.00
CA LYS A 241 3.01 -19.37 -19.43
C LYS A 241 4.44 -19.72 -19.04
N PRO A 242 4.67 -20.82 -18.29
CA PRO A 242 3.65 -21.69 -17.70
C PRO A 242 2.83 -20.98 -16.60
N THR A 243 1.57 -21.40 -16.42
CA THR A 243 0.77 -21.02 -15.26
C THR A 243 1.37 -21.62 -14.00
N VAL A 244 1.45 -20.82 -12.93
CA VAL A 244 1.92 -21.29 -11.62
C VAL A 244 0.79 -21.21 -10.61
N ILE A 245 0.60 -22.29 -9.87
CA ILE A 245 -0.29 -22.36 -8.72
C ILE A 245 0.52 -21.98 -7.48
N TYR A 246 0.10 -20.91 -6.82
CA TYR A 246 0.72 -20.47 -5.55
C TYR A 246 0.06 -21.19 -4.38
N ASP A 247 0.50 -22.41 -4.14
CA ASP A 247 0.11 -23.26 -3.01
C ASP A 247 0.89 -22.90 -1.72
N ALA A 248 0.67 -23.69 -0.65
CA ALA A 248 1.34 -23.47 0.64
C ALA A 248 2.88 -23.55 0.52
N THR A 249 3.41 -24.36 -0.39
CA THR A 249 4.85 -24.46 -0.62
C THR A 249 5.38 -23.15 -1.21
N LYS A 250 4.74 -22.60 -2.24
CA LYS A 250 5.13 -21.33 -2.86
C LYS A 250 5.03 -20.15 -1.90
N ILE A 251 4.06 -20.16 -0.98
CA ILE A 251 3.97 -19.15 0.08
C ILE A 251 5.15 -19.31 1.07
N SER A 252 5.43 -20.54 1.51
CA SER A 252 6.56 -20.83 2.39
C SER A 252 7.91 -20.47 1.76
N ASP A 253 8.10 -20.75 0.47
CA ASP A 253 9.30 -20.38 -0.28
C ASP A 253 9.53 -18.86 -0.25
N GLN A 254 8.48 -18.06 -0.46
CA GLN A 254 8.57 -16.60 -0.41
C GLN A 254 8.89 -16.10 1.01
N ALA A 255 8.20 -16.62 2.04
CA ALA A 255 8.46 -16.24 3.43
C ALA A 255 9.89 -16.58 3.84
N LYS A 256 10.35 -17.80 3.54
CA LYS A 256 11.73 -18.20 3.79
C LYS A 256 12.74 -17.33 3.04
N ALA A 257 12.44 -16.95 1.81
CA ALA A 257 13.31 -16.09 1.01
C ALA A 257 13.53 -14.70 1.64
N LEU A 258 12.53 -14.15 2.32
CA LEU A 258 12.63 -12.89 3.06
C LEU A 258 13.58 -13.04 4.25
N VAL A 259 13.36 -14.05 5.08
CA VAL A 259 14.17 -14.32 6.29
C VAL A 259 15.62 -14.63 5.93
N ASP A 260 15.87 -15.50 4.94
CA ASP A 260 17.21 -15.82 4.46
C ASP A 260 17.98 -14.61 3.92
N ALA A 261 17.28 -13.57 3.48
CA ALA A 261 17.86 -12.30 3.05
C ALA A 261 18.02 -11.25 4.16
N GLY A 262 17.57 -11.55 5.38
CA GLY A 262 17.64 -10.65 6.54
C GLY A 262 16.47 -9.66 6.64
N LEU A 263 15.30 -9.97 6.05
CA LEU A 263 14.05 -9.27 6.27
C LEU A 263 13.11 -10.13 7.11
N ASP A 264 13.20 -10.00 8.41
CA ASP A 264 12.48 -10.80 9.42
C ASP A 264 11.27 -10.07 10.03
N GLY A 265 10.86 -8.93 9.47
CA GLY A 265 9.71 -8.14 9.92
C GLY A 265 8.34 -8.75 9.61
N GLY A 266 8.29 -10.00 9.15
CA GLY A 266 7.08 -10.70 8.76
C GLY A 266 6.65 -10.45 7.32
N PHE A 267 5.47 -10.99 6.97
CA PHE A 267 4.92 -10.85 5.62
C PHE A 267 3.40 -10.71 5.63
N ILE A 268 2.87 -10.18 4.54
CA ILE A 268 1.45 -10.10 4.26
C ILE A 268 1.18 -10.81 2.93
N THR A 269 0.08 -11.53 2.81
CA THR A 269 -0.29 -12.21 1.56
C THR A 269 -1.28 -11.39 0.76
N TRP A 270 -1.01 -11.20 -0.54
CA TRP A 270 -1.94 -10.55 -1.45
C TRP A 270 -2.75 -11.55 -2.26
N ASN A 271 -4.07 -11.50 -2.08
CA ASN A 271 -5.05 -12.19 -2.91
C ASN A 271 -6.21 -11.22 -3.17
N SER A 272 -6.27 -10.64 -4.37
CA SER A 272 -7.25 -9.60 -4.72
C SER A 272 -8.71 -10.06 -4.62
N ALA A 273 -8.95 -11.36 -4.78
CA ALA A 273 -10.29 -11.95 -4.66
C ALA A 273 -10.70 -12.22 -3.21
N SER A 274 -9.79 -12.07 -2.24
CA SER A 274 -9.99 -12.43 -0.82
C SER A 274 -10.62 -13.83 -0.67
N SER A 275 -10.20 -14.78 -1.53
CA SER A 275 -10.82 -16.10 -1.66
C SER A 275 -10.56 -16.98 -0.45
N LEU A 276 -11.62 -17.33 0.27
CA LEU A 276 -11.54 -18.29 1.38
C LEU A 276 -10.95 -19.64 0.94
N ALA A 277 -11.32 -20.13 -0.26
CA ALA A 277 -10.79 -21.38 -0.78
C ALA A 277 -9.27 -21.31 -0.99
N LYS A 278 -8.75 -20.18 -1.49
CA LYS A 278 -7.31 -19.95 -1.63
C LYS A 278 -6.63 -19.93 -0.27
N TYR A 279 -7.16 -19.22 0.72
CA TYR A 279 -6.59 -19.17 2.06
C TYR A 279 -6.62 -20.54 2.76
N GLN A 280 -7.65 -21.35 2.55
CA GLN A 280 -7.67 -22.74 3.03
C GLN A 280 -6.60 -23.60 2.36
N GLN A 281 -6.34 -23.41 1.06
CA GLN A 281 -5.28 -24.11 0.32
C GLN A 281 -3.88 -23.77 0.87
N ILE A 282 -3.64 -22.51 1.21
CA ILE A 282 -2.31 -22.03 1.63
C ILE A 282 -2.10 -21.99 3.14
N LYS A 283 -3.11 -22.32 3.95
CA LYS A 283 -3.06 -22.18 5.42
C LYS A 283 -1.85 -22.87 6.08
N GLY A 284 -1.36 -23.97 5.51
CA GLY A 284 -0.20 -24.68 6.04
C GLY A 284 1.11 -23.89 5.99
N ALA A 285 1.17 -22.79 5.24
CA ALA A 285 2.32 -21.90 5.25
C ALA A 285 2.35 -20.98 6.49
N PHE A 286 1.21 -20.66 7.08
CA PHE A 286 1.13 -19.70 8.19
C PHE A 286 1.43 -20.31 9.57
N SER A 287 1.57 -21.64 9.67
CA SER A 287 1.89 -22.37 10.90
C SER A 287 3.36 -22.81 10.98
N LYS A 288 4.23 -22.29 10.10
CA LYS A 288 5.64 -22.62 10.07
C LYS A 288 6.46 -21.52 10.74
N ASP A 289 7.53 -21.91 11.40
CA ASP A 289 8.62 -21.01 11.79
C ASP A 289 9.56 -20.85 10.58
N TYR A 290 9.91 -19.59 10.29
CA TYR A 290 10.78 -19.23 9.18
C TYR A 290 12.08 -18.62 9.65
#